data_feae0d4d46fb6a3787b279244c69caf1
#
_entry.id   feae0d4d46fb6a3787b279244c69caf1
#
_cell.length_a   1.000
_cell.length_b   1.000
_cell.length_c   1.000
_cell.angle_alpha   90.00
_cell.angle_beta   90.00
_cell.angle_gamma   90.00
#
_symmetry.space_group_name_H-M   'P 1'
#
loop_
_entity.id
_entity.type
_entity.pdbx_description
1 polymer ?
#
loop_
_entity_poly.entity_id
_entity_poly.type
_entity_poly.pdbx_seq_one_letter_code
_entity_poly.pdbx_strand_id
1 'polypeptide(L)'
;MRAVVLTAVAGASLLAGSPARAQMPDGSASRAAMQKLDFMVGRWKGEAWMIRGTERVTTTMTEVVERKLGGVAFLVEGLGVVPGSGAEAPRVVHNALAVIGFDQQAQGYVLRSYIASGLWGDFVLTPVEGGVSWSREVPGGRIRNTAKIGNGVWHEIGEFSRDGITWMQIMELNLKKEP
;
A
#
# COMPACT_ATOMS: atom_id res chain seq x y z
N MET A 1 -33.98 -58.32 -61.06
CA MET A 1 -33.23 -58.16 -59.76
C MET A 1 -32.90 -56.69 -59.59
N ARG A 2 -33.58 -56.00 -58.71
CA ARG A 2 -33.32 -54.57 -58.39
C ARG A 2 -32.64 -54.55 -57.05
N ALA A 3 -31.41 -54.03 -56.98
CA ALA A 3 -30.64 -53.80 -55.76
C ALA A 3 -31.12 -52.50 -55.08
N VAL A 4 -31.53 -52.61 -53.82
CA VAL A 4 -31.83 -51.43 -52.94
C VAL A 4 -30.56 -51.10 -52.23
N VAL A 5 -30.09 -49.80 -52.42
CA VAL A 5 -28.97 -49.26 -51.70
C VAL A 5 -29.54 -48.47 -50.50
N LEU A 6 -29.26 -48.91 -49.27
CA LEU A 6 -29.57 -48.22 -48.04
C LEU A 6 -28.41 -47.23 -47.78
N THR A 7 -28.75 -45.94 -47.80
CA THR A 7 -27.84 -44.84 -47.39
C THR A 7 -28.04 -44.58 -45.88
N ALA A 8 -27.02 -44.91 -45.08
CA ALA A 8 -26.99 -44.56 -43.67
C ALA A 8 -26.59 -43.09 -43.48
N VAL A 9 -27.49 -42.29 -42.94
CA VAL A 9 -27.19 -40.90 -42.54
C VAL A 9 -26.63 -40.91 -41.12
N ALA A 10 -25.34 -40.64 -40.98
CA ALA A 10 -24.67 -40.44 -39.69
C ALA A 10 -25.00 -39.03 -39.15
N GLY A 11 -25.85 -38.95 -38.10
CA GLY A 11 -26.13 -37.71 -37.39
C GLY A 11 -24.96 -37.31 -36.52
N ALA A 12 -24.26 -36.22 -36.86
CA ALA A 12 -23.25 -35.61 -36.02
C ALA A 12 -23.97 -34.76 -34.93
N SER A 13 -23.96 -35.26 -33.70
CA SER A 13 -24.42 -34.48 -32.54
C SER A 13 -23.37 -33.42 -32.20
N LEU A 14 -23.64 -32.16 -32.52
CA LEU A 14 -22.87 -31.00 -32.06
C LEU A 14 -23.15 -30.84 -30.56
N LEU A 15 -22.22 -31.22 -29.70
CA LEU A 15 -22.19 -30.84 -28.29
C LEU A 15 -21.88 -29.33 -28.23
N ALA A 16 -22.95 -28.56 -28.10
CA ALA A 16 -22.83 -27.13 -27.79
C ALA A 16 -22.28 -26.98 -26.36
N GLY A 17 -20.96 -26.85 -26.24
CA GLY A 17 -20.32 -26.48 -24.98
C GLY A 17 -20.83 -25.09 -24.57
N SER A 18 -21.55 -24.99 -23.45
CA SER A 18 -21.91 -23.69 -22.87
C SER A 18 -20.64 -22.91 -22.62
N PRO A 19 -20.54 -21.61 -23.02
CA PRO A 19 -19.39 -20.80 -22.71
C PRO A 19 -19.27 -20.70 -21.18
N ALA A 20 -18.14 -21.18 -20.65
CA ALA A 20 -17.82 -20.98 -19.24
C ALA A 20 -17.87 -19.48 -18.95
N ARG A 21 -18.87 -19.03 -18.23
CA ARG A 21 -18.98 -17.66 -17.79
C ARG A 21 -17.80 -17.40 -16.88
N ALA A 22 -16.85 -16.57 -17.34
CA ALA A 22 -15.73 -16.17 -16.51
C ALA A 22 -16.29 -15.52 -15.23
N GLN A 23 -16.19 -16.23 -14.13
CA GLN A 23 -16.67 -15.73 -12.84
C GLN A 23 -15.72 -14.62 -12.41
N MET A 24 -16.27 -13.42 -12.23
CA MET A 24 -15.46 -12.30 -11.70
C MET A 24 -14.84 -12.73 -10.37
N PRO A 25 -13.54 -12.45 -10.14
CA PRO A 25 -12.92 -12.74 -8.85
C PRO A 25 -13.72 -12.08 -7.71
N ASP A 26 -14.06 -12.84 -6.69
CA ASP A 26 -14.90 -12.37 -5.58
C ASP A 26 -14.16 -11.49 -4.56
N GLY A 27 -12.83 -11.28 -4.75
CA GLY A 27 -11.96 -10.50 -3.89
C GLY A 27 -11.64 -11.16 -2.54
N SER A 28 -12.07 -12.40 -2.29
CA SER A 28 -11.85 -13.09 -1.00
C SER A 28 -10.36 -13.24 -0.66
N ALA A 29 -9.54 -13.63 -1.64
CA ALA A 29 -8.11 -13.79 -1.47
C ALA A 29 -7.43 -12.45 -1.12
N SER A 30 -7.80 -11.36 -1.81
CA SER A 30 -7.28 -10.02 -1.48
C SER A 30 -7.71 -9.57 -0.09
N ARG A 31 -8.99 -9.79 0.31
CA ARG A 31 -9.43 -9.49 1.68
C ARG A 31 -8.65 -10.26 2.72
N ALA A 32 -8.45 -11.56 2.54
CA ALA A 32 -7.69 -12.39 3.46
C ALA A 32 -6.22 -11.95 3.58
N ALA A 33 -5.61 -11.52 2.48
CA ALA A 33 -4.28 -10.94 2.49
C ALA A 33 -4.26 -9.60 3.25
N MET A 34 -5.19 -8.68 2.93
CA MET A 34 -5.26 -7.36 3.56
C MET A 34 -5.55 -7.43 5.06
N GLN A 35 -6.31 -8.43 5.54
CA GLN A 35 -6.54 -8.65 6.99
C GLN A 35 -5.24 -8.81 7.78
N LYS A 36 -4.18 -9.34 7.17
CA LYS A 36 -2.86 -9.46 7.82
C LYS A 36 -2.22 -8.12 8.14
N LEU A 37 -2.68 -7.05 7.52
CA LEU A 37 -2.25 -5.67 7.75
C LEU A 37 -3.24 -4.86 8.61
N ASP A 38 -4.25 -5.50 9.20
CA ASP A 38 -5.30 -4.82 10.00
C ASP A 38 -4.77 -4.05 11.21
N PHE A 39 -3.57 -4.39 11.69
CA PHE A 39 -2.89 -3.66 12.75
C PHE A 39 -2.58 -2.20 12.40
N MET A 40 -2.53 -1.85 11.09
CA MET A 40 -2.35 -0.48 10.62
C MET A 40 -3.63 0.36 10.74
N VAL A 41 -4.81 -0.29 10.71
CA VAL A 41 -6.10 0.40 10.59
C VAL A 41 -6.41 1.23 11.83
N GLY A 42 -6.80 2.49 11.60
CA GLY A 42 -7.19 3.43 12.63
C GLY A 42 -6.64 4.83 12.37
N ARG A 43 -6.82 5.68 13.37
CA ARG A 43 -6.30 7.04 13.40
C ARG A 43 -5.12 7.10 14.36
N TRP A 44 -4.03 7.71 13.91
CA TRP A 44 -2.77 7.77 14.62
C TRP A 44 -2.28 9.21 14.66
N LYS A 45 -1.74 9.64 15.79
CA LYS A 45 -1.23 10.99 15.96
C LYS A 45 -0.02 11.03 16.88
N GLY A 46 0.92 11.90 16.56
CA GLY A 46 2.11 12.07 17.40
C GLY A 46 3.10 13.03 16.76
N GLU A 47 4.37 12.79 17.05
CA GLU A 47 5.46 13.62 16.56
C GLU A 47 6.27 12.87 15.49
N ALA A 48 6.78 13.64 14.55
CA ALA A 48 7.71 13.18 13.54
C ALA A 48 8.81 14.20 13.32
N TRP A 49 9.94 13.74 12.81
CA TRP A 49 10.95 14.63 12.25
C TRP A 49 11.46 14.07 10.93
N MET A 50 11.92 14.97 10.07
CA MET A 50 12.54 14.62 8.79
C MET A 50 13.66 15.60 8.45
N ILE A 51 14.65 15.12 7.70
CA ILE A 51 15.69 15.98 7.14
C ILE A 51 15.16 16.65 5.87
N ARG A 52 15.24 17.97 5.81
CA ARG A 52 14.95 18.79 4.64
C ARG A 52 16.16 19.66 4.32
N GLY A 53 16.84 19.34 3.21
CA GLY A 53 18.15 19.90 2.93
C GLY A 53 19.15 19.49 4.02
N THR A 54 19.63 20.45 4.81
CA THR A 54 20.54 20.20 5.94
C THR A 54 19.86 20.30 7.31
N GLU A 55 18.56 20.63 7.34
CA GLU A 55 17.83 20.89 8.58
C GLU A 55 16.96 19.70 8.99
N ARG A 56 16.86 19.49 10.30
CA ARG A 56 15.88 18.60 10.91
C ARG A 56 14.62 19.38 11.24
N VAL A 57 13.52 19.04 10.58
CA VAL A 57 12.21 19.66 10.76
C VAL A 57 11.32 18.74 11.59
N THR A 58 10.86 19.24 12.73
CA THR A 58 9.90 18.53 13.61
C THR A 58 8.47 18.91 13.27
N THR A 59 7.57 17.94 13.28
CA THR A 59 6.16 18.11 12.91
C THR A 59 5.25 17.37 13.87
N THR A 60 4.01 17.85 14.03
CA THR A 60 2.91 16.99 14.45
C THR A 60 2.43 16.20 13.24
N MET A 61 2.35 14.89 13.38
CA MET A 61 1.95 13.96 12.32
C MET A 61 0.64 13.29 12.66
N THR A 62 -0.22 13.16 11.67
CA THR A 62 -1.44 12.35 11.73
C THR A 62 -1.43 11.36 10.57
N GLU A 63 -1.71 10.09 10.86
CA GLU A 63 -1.94 9.04 9.86
C GLU A 63 -3.34 8.47 10.06
N VAL A 64 -4.10 8.35 8.98
CA VAL A 64 -5.43 7.74 8.97
C VAL A 64 -5.42 6.57 7.99
N VAL A 65 -5.72 5.38 8.50
CA VAL A 65 -5.77 4.16 7.67
C VAL A 65 -7.16 3.58 7.72
N GLU A 66 -7.81 3.52 6.58
CA GLU A 66 -9.18 3.03 6.44
C GLU A 66 -9.28 1.86 5.47
N ARG A 67 -10.14 0.88 5.82
CA ARG A 67 -10.51 -0.19 4.88
C ARG A 67 -11.45 0.37 3.81
N LYS A 68 -11.13 0.10 2.54
CA LYS A 68 -11.96 0.45 1.38
C LYS A 68 -12.36 -0.81 0.61
N LEU A 69 -13.39 -0.69 -0.23
CA LEU A 69 -13.88 -1.78 -1.09
C LEU A 69 -14.16 -3.08 -0.34
N GLY A 70 -14.77 -2.99 0.86
CA GLY A 70 -15.07 -4.16 1.69
C GLY A 70 -13.82 -4.88 2.20
N GLY A 71 -12.70 -4.16 2.39
CA GLY A 71 -11.44 -4.68 2.92
C GLY A 71 -10.46 -5.21 1.87
N VAL A 72 -10.73 -4.97 0.58
CA VAL A 72 -9.81 -5.34 -0.53
C VAL A 72 -8.62 -4.38 -0.63
N ALA A 73 -8.78 -3.14 -0.13
CA ALA A 73 -7.74 -2.13 -0.14
C ALA A 73 -7.78 -1.29 1.14
N PHE A 74 -6.65 -0.66 1.48
CA PHE A 74 -6.59 0.39 2.49
C PHE A 74 -6.30 1.72 1.83
N LEU A 75 -6.96 2.78 2.32
CA LEU A 75 -6.61 4.17 2.06
C LEU A 75 -5.80 4.67 3.26
N VAL A 76 -4.66 5.28 2.98
CA VAL A 76 -3.77 5.89 3.98
C VAL A 76 -3.66 7.37 3.68
N GLU A 77 -3.94 8.23 4.66
CA GLU A 77 -3.81 9.67 4.55
C GLU A 77 -2.83 10.17 5.63
N GLY A 78 -1.74 10.79 5.19
CA GLY A 78 -0.69 11.31 6.06
C GLY A 78 -0.63 12.83 6.02
N LEU A 79 -0.68 13.49 7.19
CA LEU A 79 -0.61 14.94 7.32
C LEU A 79 0.42 15.34 8.37
N GLY A 80 1.48 16.04 7.95
CA GLY A 80 2.51 16.59 8.81
C GLY A 80 2.47 18.13 8.85
N VAL A 81 2.37 18.67 10.04
CA VAL A 81 2.24 20.11 10.28
C VAL A 81 3.34 20.60 11.23
N VAL A 82 4.10 21.59 10.80
CA VAL A 82 4.97 22.37 11.71
C VAL A 82 4.07 23.32 12.48
N PRO A 83 4.02 23.23 13.82
CA PRO A 83 3.27 24.18 14.62
C PRO A 83 3.73 25.62 14.37
N GLY A 84 2.78 26.55 14.35
CA GLY A 84 3.13 27.98 14.31
C GLY A 84 3.76 28.43 15.62
N SER A 85 4.56 29.48 15.56
CA SER A 85 5.13 30.14 16.74
C SER A 85 4.81 31.62 16.75
N GLY A 86 4.33 32.12 17.87
CA GLY A 86 3.92 33.52 17.99
C GLY A 86 2.79 33.88 17.01
N ALA A 87 3.03 34.82 16.09
CA ALA A 87 2.08 35.22 15.04
C ALA A 87 2.12 34.38 13.78
N GLU A 88 3.02 33.40 13.67
CA GLU A 88 3.13 32.52 12.51
C GLU A 88 2.04 31.46 12.52
N ALA A 89 1.36 31.29 11.39
CA ALA A 89 0.38 30.22 11.19
C ALA A 89 1.06 28.84 11.07
N PRO A 90 0.37 27.75 11.48
CA PRO A 90 0.87 26.40 11.24
C PRO A 90 1.12 26.14 9.74
N ARG A 91 2.17 25.41 9.41
CA ARG A 91 2.57 25.13 8.02
C ARG A 91 2.53 23.63 7.73
N VAL A 92 1.72 23.26 6.74
CA VAL A 92 1.70 21.89 6.22
C VAL A 92 3.02 21.64 5.47
N VAL A 93 3.74 20.58 5.85
CA VAL A 93 5.02 20.20 5.25
C VAL A 93 5.00 18.78 4.69
N HIS A 94 4.01 17.97 5.09
CA HIS A 94 3.73 16.67 4.52
C HIS A 94 2.23 16.56 4.31
N ASN A 95 1.81 16.16 3.12
CA ASN A 95 0.43 15.82 2.82
C ASN A 95 0.48 14.74 1.75
N ALA A 96 0.11 13.55 2.14
CA ALA A 96 0.21 12.34 1.33
C ALA A 96 -1.10 11.55 1.36
N LEU A 97 -1.37 10.87 0.27
CA LEU A 97 -2.42 9.88 0.14
C LEU A 97 -1.82 8.64 -0.48
N ALA A 98 -2.10 7.48 0.11
CA ALA A 98 -1.68 6.21 -0.47
C ALA A 98 -2.81 5.18 -0.48
N VAL A 99 -2.73 4.26 -1.43
CA VAL A 99 -3.59 3.07 -1.50
C VAL A 99 -2.70 1.85 -1.34
N ILE A 100 -3.06 0.98 -0.38
CA ILE A 100 -2.44 -0.32 -0.21
C ILE A 100 -3.40 -1.38 -0.75
N GLY A 101 -2.89 -2.29 -1.58
CA GLY A 101 -3.63 -3.42 -2.12
C GLY A 101 -2.77 -4.67 -2.17
N PHE A 102 -3.41 -5.82 -2.41
CA PHE A 102 -2.73 -7.08 -2.62
C PHE A 102 -2.78 -7.47 -4.09
N ASP A 103 -1.63 -7.57 -4.72
CA ASP A 103 -1.48 -8.09 -6.08
C ASP A 103 -1.51 -9.62 -6.03
N GLN A 104 -2.61 -10.20 -6.53
CA GLN A 104 -2.79 -11.67 -6.57
C GLN A 104 -1.85 -12.35 -7.56
N GLN A 105 -1.41 -11.66 -8.61
CA GLN A 105 -0.49 -12.21 -9.59
C GLN A 105 0.94 -12.25 -9.05
N ALA A 106 1.40 -11.15 -8.46
CA ALA A 106 2.72 -11.05 -7.84
C ALA A 106 2.77 -11.65 -6.43
N GLN A 107 1.61 -12.03 -5.84
CA GLN A 107 1.49 -12.54 -4.46
C GLN A 107 2.15 -11.61 -3.44
N GLY A 108 1.97 -10.30 -3.62
CA GLY A 108 2.62 -9.26 -2.83
C GLY A 108 1.73 -8.04 -2.56
N TYR A 109 2.14 -7.21 -1.61
CA TYR A 109 1.45 -5.96 -1.34
C TYR A 109 2.07 -4.83 -2.14
N VAL A 110 1.22 -3.96 -2.67
CA VAL A 110 1.61 -2.74 -3.38
C VAL A 110 1.06 -1.54 -2.62
N LEU A 111 1.92 -0.56 -2.39
CA LEU A 111 1.57 0.75 -1.88
C LEU A 111 1.76 1.77 -2.99
N ARG A 112 0.69 2.40 -3.45
CA ARG A 112 0.74 3.54 -4.37
C ARG A 112 0.53 4.81 -3.61
N SER A 113 1.52 5.70 -3.62
CA SER A 113 1.50 6.95 -2.86
C SER A 113 1.56 8.17 -3.76
N TYR A 114 0.84 9.22 -3.36
CA TYR A 114 0.82 10.55 -3.94
C TYR A 114 1.14 11.56 -2.83
N ILE A 115 1.91 12.59 -3.15
CA ILE A 115 2.14 13.71 -2.23
C ILE A 115 1.72 15.03 -2.87
N ALA A 116 1.39 16.02 -2.05
CA ALA A 116 0.85 17.30 -2.49
C ALA A 116 1.76 18.08 -3.46
N SER A 117 3.05 17.76 -3.53
CA SER A 117 3.97 18.32 -4.54
C SER A 117 3.76 17.78 -5.96
N GLY A 118 2.81 16.83 -6.14
CA GLY A 118 2.54 16.17 -7.42
C GLY A 118 3.40 14.94 -7.71
N LEU A 119 4.35 14.60 -6.82
CA LEU A 119 5.11 13.36 -6.96
C LEU A 119 4.25 12.16 -6.53
N TRP A 120 4.45 11.04 -7.22
CA TRP A 120 3.80 9.78 -6.89
C TRP A 120 4.71 8.59 -7.21
N GLY A 121 4.38 7.41 -6.71
CA GLY A 121 5.11 6.19 -7.01
C GLY A 121 4.46 4.94 -6.44
N ASP A 122 4.87 3.80 -6.99
CA ASP A 122 4.52 2.47 -6.50
C ASP A 122 5.69 1.90 -5.71
N PHE A 123 5.35 1.25 -4.61
CA PHE A 123 6.30 0.61 -3.71
C PHE A 123 5.85 -0.81 -3.42
N VAL A 124 6.79 -1.73 -3.39
CA VAL A 124 6.54 -3.05 -2.82
C VAL A 124 6.52 -2.89 -1.30
N LEU A 125 5.37 -3.20 -0.69
CA LEU A 125 5.22 -3.23 0.75
C LEU A 125 5.47 -4.65 1.25
N THR A 126 6.48 -4.81 2.09
CA THR A 126 6.89 -6.11 2.62
C THR A 126 6.53 -6.21 4.09
N PRO A 127 5.72 -7.19 4.52
CA PRO A 127 5.54 -7.50 5.93
C PRO A 127 6.87 -7.87 6.57
N VAL A 128 7.13 -7.31 7.75
CA VAL A 128 8.27 -7.64 8.61
C VAL A 128 7.75 -7.99 10.01
N GLU A 129 8.60 -8.53 10.88
CA GLU A 129 8.20 -8.80 12.26
C GLU A 129 7.67 -7.54 12.94
N GLY A 130 6.40 -7.60 13.37
CA GLY A 130 5.71 -6.50 14.05
C GLY A 130 5.41 -5.27 13.18
N GLY A 131 5.42 -5.39 11.82
CA GLY A 131 5.15 -4.24 10.99
C GLY A 131 5.30 -4.45 9.49
N VAL A 132 5.68 -3.39 8.80
CA VAL A 132 5.87 -3.36 7.34
C VAL A 132 7.11 -2.54 6.97
N SER A 133 7.68 -2.84 5.82
CA SER A 133 8.78 -2.06 5.22
C SER A 133 8.51 -1.83 3.74
N TRP A 134 8.95 -0.68 3.23
CA TRP A 134 8.92 -0.38 1.79
C TRP A 134 10.12 0.46 1.41
N SER A 135 10.53 0.36 0.14
CA SER A 135 11.69 1.09 -0.37
C SER A 135 11.46 1.57 -1.80
N ARG A 136 12.23 2.58 -2.18
CA ARG A 136 12.27 3.08 -3.55
C ARG A 136 13.67 3.57 -3.92
N GLU A 137 13.96 3.49 -5.20
CA GLU A 137 15.10 4.19 -5.78
C GLU A 137 14.78 5.69 -5.88
N VAL A 138 15.79 6.50 -5.60
CA VAL A 138 15.75 7.96 -5.73
C VAL A 138 17.03 8.43 -6.41
N PRO A 139 17.08 9.66 -6.96
CA PRO A 139 18.35 10.19 -7.47
C PRO A 139 19.45 10.13 -6.42
N GLY A 140 20.53 9.44 -6.75
CA GLY A 140 21.71 9.31 -5.89
C GLY A 140 21.64 8.23 -4.81
N GLY A 141 20.63 7.34 -4.83
CA GLY A 141 20.55 6.23 -3.88
C GLY A 141 19.17 5.62 -3.71
N ARG A 142 18.94 5.10 -2.53
CA ARG A 142 17.68 4.41 -2.16
C ARG A 142 17.17 4.92 -0.82
N ILE A 143 15.85 5.03 -0.70
CA ILE A 143 15.15 5.24 0.59
C ILE A 143 14.48 3.95 1.01
N ARG A 144 14.56 3.64 2.30
CA ARG A 144 13.83 2.55 2.95
C ARG A 144 13.07 3.12 4.15
N ASN A 145 11.80 2.75 4.27
CA ASN A 145 11.00 3.02 5.46
C ASN A 145 10.67 1.68 6.13
N THR A 146 10.66 1.67 7.46
CA THR A 146 10.26 0.52 8.27
C THR A 146 9.38 1.00 9.41
N ALA A 147 8.12 0.55 9.41
CA ALA A 147 7.14 0.84 10.44
C ALA A 147 6.93 -0.38 11.34
N LYS A 148 7.09 -0.21 12.65
CA LYS A 148 6.70 -1.17 13.69
C LYS A 148 5.41 -0.68 14.33
N ILE A 149 4.35 -1.50 14.27
CA ILE A 149 3.01 -1.07 14.66
C ILE A 149 2.39 -2.14 15.57
N GLY A 150 2.13 -1.78 16.80
CA GLY A 150 1.53 -2.70 17.77
C GLY A 150 1.27 -2.01 19.11
N ASN A 151 0.40 -2.58 19.94
CA ASN A 151 0.09 -2.08 21.28
C ASN A 151 -0.30 -0.58 21.32
N GLY A 152 -0.98 -0.09 20.25
CA GLY A 152 -1.39 1.29 20.15
C GLY A 152 -0.25 2.28 19.82
N VAL A 153 0.90 1.79 19.37
CA VAL A 153 2.05 2.60 18.95
C VAL A 153 2.40 2.29 17.50
N TRP A 154 2.71 3.33 16.73
CA TRP A 154 3.31 3.27 15.41
C TRP A 154 4.65 3.98 15.48
N HIS A 155 5.72 3.24 15.39
CA HIS A 155 7.08 3.75 15.27
C HIS A 155 7.62 3.45 13.88
N GLU A 156 8.00 4.47 13.15
CA GLU A 156 8.53 4.35 11.79
C GLU A 156 9.85 5.11 11.67
N ILE A 157 10.81 4.49 11.00
CA ILE A 157 12.06 5.12 10.60
C ILE A 157 12.17 5.12 9.08
N GLY A 158 12.67 6.24 8.54
CA GLY A 158 13.08 6.36 7.14
C GLY A 158 14.60 6.54 7.05
N GLU A 159 15.20 5.80 6.14
CA GLU A 159 16.65 5.76 5.96
C GLU A 159 17.01 5.99 4.49
N PHE A 160 18.14 6.62 4.25
CA PHE A 160 18.72 6.81 2.93
C PHE A 160 20.06 6.10 2.83
N SER A 161 20.32 5.48 1.68
CA SER A 161 21.60 4.87 1.36
C SER A 161 22.02 5.22 -0.07
N ARG A 162 23.30 5.52 -0.27
CA ARG A 162 23.90 5.73 -1.60
C ARG A 162 24.35 4.44 -2.25
N ASP A 163 24.77 3.49 -1.45
CA ASP A 163 25.43 2.24 -1.88
C ASP A 163 24.56 0.99 -1.63
N GLY A 164 23.41 1.15 -0.95
CA GLY A 164 22.55 0.03 -0.52
C GLY A 164 23.08 -0.74 0.70
N ILE A 165 24.22 -0.35 1.26
CA ILE A 165 24.90 -1.01 2.38
C ILE A 165 24.89 -0.12 3.62
N THR A 166 25.34 1.12 3.48
CA THR A 166 25.39 2.10 4.57
C THR A 166 24.09 2.92 4.59
N TRP A 167 23.37 2.90 5.70
CA TRP A 167 22.08 3.57 5.86
C TRP A 167 22.16 4.71 6.87
N MET A 168 21.65 5.85 6.49
CA MET A 168 21.55 7.04 7.33
C MET A 168 20.07 7.34 7.60
N GLN A 169 19.70 7.46 8.85
CA GLN A 169 18.33 7.83 9.23
C GLN A 169 18.04 9.27 8.81
N ILE A 170 16.95 9.45 8.09
CA ILE A 170 16.50 10.76 7.56
C ILE A 170 15.11 11.16 8.06
N MET A 171 14.41 10.26 8.73
CA MET A 171 13.05 10.48 9.23
C MET A 171 12.74 9.55 10.40
N GLU A 172 11.88 10.00 11.30
CA GLU A 172 11.27 9.18 12.35
C GLU A 172 9.88 9.69 12.68
N LEU A 173 8.94 8.75 12.87
CA LEU A 173 7.59 8.99 13.38
C LEU A 173 7.38 8.21 14.67
N ASN A 174 6.75 8.84 15.65
CA ASN A 174 6.31 8.21 16.90
C ASN A 174 4.85 8.61 17.13
N LEU A 175 3.92 7.71 16.76
CA LEU A 175 2.49 7.99 16.82
C LEU A 175 1.83 7.05 17.83
N LYS A 176 0.73 7.54 18.41
CA LYS A 176 -0.19 6.78 19.26
C LYS A 176 -1.53 6.65 18.57
N LYS A 177 -2.17 5.51 18.76
CA LYS A 177 -3.52 5.30 18.24
C LYS A 177 -4.49 6.19 18.97
N GLU A 178 -5.30 6.93 18.22
CA GLU A 178 -6.42 7.69 18.77
C GLU A 178 -7.63 6.76 19.00
N PRO A 179 -8.52 7.05 19.95
CA PRO A 179 -9.75 6.29 20.20
C PRO A 179 -10.66 6.15 18.98
#